data_215f9890e9373ca24a0cb3683976f927
#
_entry.id   215f9890e9373ca24a0cb3683976f927
#
_cell.length_a   1.000
_cell.length_b   1.000
_cell.length_c   1.000
_cell.angle_alpha   90.00
_cell.angle_beta   90.00
_cell.angle_gamma   90.00
#
_symmetry.space_group_name_H-M   'P 1'
#
loop_
_entity.id
_entity.type
_entity.pdbx_description
1 polymer ?
#
loop_
_entity_poly.entity_id
_entity_poly.type
_entity_poly.pdbx_seq_one_letter_code
_entity_poly.pdbx_strand_id
1 'polypeptide(L)'
;LVPIGGAIIVGWMARFGSAAIRGHGIPEAMEQILFNKSRIPARLTLLKPISAAISIGTGGPFGAEGPIIATGGALGSVLGQMLETTAEERKILLSAGAGAGMAATFGSPVSAVLLAIELLLFEYRARSIIPVALACATATAVRMSFVGSAPAFAMPVLGEQSGIVLAGYIAIGALVGLASVFVTRSVYWIEDQFEKLPIHWMWWPAIGAVAVGVIGYFEPRTMGVGYDNIDHILSGTLAGRTLIVLCALKFISWSIALGSGTSGGTLAPLFTIGGALGAVLAAGGAAIAPSLGLDPRMGALVGMAAMFAGASRALLASVVFAFETTRQPLGLLPLLGGCSAAFLVSRLLMRHSIMTEKIARRGSRVPSDYGADHLEQVLVRDVGLRPVVTLAADRTLASLRAWMHSHAPGSTHQGFPVIAAGGSLIGVVTRRDIFDPARGDERILRELVAHPPIVIHEDDSLRDAADLMVLEKIGRLPVVTRAAPHRLIGIITRSDLLEAHAPRLEDAHEAEQSLEPRDLYRWPAARSST
;
A
#
# COMPACT_ATOMS: atom_id res chain seq x y z
N LEU A 1 7.32 31.50 8.91
CA LEU A 1 8.72 31.25 8.59
C LEU A 1 9.26 29.95 9.21
N VAL A 2 8.85 29.60 10.44
CA VAL A 2 9.31 28.39 11.15
C VAL A 2 9.10 27.10 10.35
N PRO A 3 7.91 26.82 9.75
CA PRO A 3 7.71 25.63 8.93
C PRO A 3 8.66 25.53 7.74
N ILE A 4 8.99 26.67 7.12
CA ILE A 4 9.90 26.71 5.98
C ILE A 4 11.32 26.30 6.41
N GLY A 5 11.82 26.83 7.55
CA GLY A 5 13.12 26.47 8.10
C GLY A 5 13.20 24.97 8.41
N GLY A 6 12.18 24.40 9.06
CA GLY A 6 12.09 22.97 9.33
C GLY A 6 12.09 22.12 8.05
N ALA A 7 11.31 22.54 7.05
CA ALA A 7 11.24 21.84 5.78
C ALA A 7 12.56 21.85 4.99
N ILE A 8 13.35 22.94 5.06
CA ILE A 8 14.70 23.00 4.49
C ILE A 8 15.61 21.98 5.16
N ILE A 9 15.59 21.90 6.49
CA ILE A 9 16.38 20.92 7.24
C ILE A 9 15.99 19.49 6.85
N VAL A 10 14.68 19.19 6.78
CA VAL A 10 14.18 17.87 6.36
C VAL A 10 14.59 17.56 4.92
N GLY A 11 14.50 18.52 4.00
CA GLY A 11 14.96 18.37 2.62
C GLY A 11 16.47 18.07 2.55
N TRP A 12 17.27 18.75 3.34
CA TRP A 12 18.71 18.51 3.47
C TRP A 12 19.00 17.11 4.05
N MET A 13 18.31 16.71 5.12
CA MET A 13 18.42 15.36 5.69
C MET A 13 18.04 14.28 4.66
N ALA A 14 17.01 14.52 3.85
CA ALA A 14 16.61 13.60 2.80
C ALA A 14 17.68 13.48 1.70
N ARG A 15 18.32 14.58 1.33
CA ARG A 15 19.33 14.62 0.28
C ARG A 15 20.64 13.95 0.70
N PHE A 16 21.14 14.29 1.86
CA PHE A 16 22.47 13.87 2.32
C PHE A 16 22.42 12.67 3.30
N GLY A 17 21.32 12.47 4.00
CA GLY A 17 21.11 11.33 4.89
C GLY A 17 20.49 10.13 4.18
N SER A 18 19.20 10.18 3.92
CA SER A 18 18.48 9.14 3.20
C SER A 18 17.19 9.66 2.57
N ALA A 19 17.00 9.45 1.27
CA ALA A 19 15.75 9.79 0.59
C ALA A 19 14.53 9.01 1.14
N ALA A 20 14.75 7.88 1.80
CA ALA A 20 13.70 7.05 2.40
C ALA A 20 13.02 7.69 3.63
N ILE A 21 13.50 8.84 4.15
CA ILE A 21 12.78 9.60 5.18
C ILE A 21 11.57 10.35 4.63
N ARG A 22 11.49 10.57 3.31
CA ARG A 22 10.37 11.25 2.64
C ARG A 22 9.11 10.39 2.70
N GLY A 23 7.96 11.07 2.81
CA GLY A 23 6.67 10.40 2.85
C GLY A 23 6.23 9.99 4.26
N HIS A 24 5.15 9.22 4.33
CA HIS A 24 4.45 8.99 5.59
C HIS A 24 4.84 7.71 6.35
N GLY A 25 5.76 6.91 5.83
CA GLY A 25 6.41 5.80 6.57
C GLY A 25 5.78 4.44 6.36
N ILE A 26 4.46 4.31 6.24
CA ILE A 26 3.78 3.01 6.08
C ILE A 26 4.05 2.41 4.70
N PRO A 27 3.86 3.12 3.56
CA PRO A 27 4.20 2.58 2.24
C PRO A 27 5.67 2.21 2.11
N GLU A 28 6.55 2.99 2.73
CA GLU A 28 7.99 2.70 2.73
C GLU A 28 8.30 1.40 3.47
N ALA A 29 7.62 1.11 4.59
CA ALA A 29 7.72 -0.17 5.30
C ALA A 29 7.14 -1.32 4.48
N MET A 30 5.98 -1.12 3.84
CA MET A 30 5.36 -2.10 2.92
C MET A 30 6.31 -2.46 1.78
N GLU A 31 6.95 -1.47 1.17
CA GLU A 31 7.91 -1.66 0.07
C GLU A 31 9.11 -2.51 0.51
N GLN A 32 9.65 -2.28 1.72
CA GLN A 32 10.75 -3.09 2.24
C GLN A 32 10.33 -4.54 2.48
N ILE A 33 9.10 -4.76 2.93
CA ILE A 33 8.54 -6.11 3.13
C ILE A 33 8.38 -6.83 1.79
N LEU A 34 7.80 -6.16 0.81
CA LEU A 34 7.41 -6.79 -0.46
C LEU A 34 8.62 -7.05 -1.39
N PHE A 35 9.64 -6.17 -1.39
CA PHE A 35 10.67 -6.19 -2.43
C PHE A 35 12.10 -6.30 -1.92
N ASN A 36 12.35 -6.02 -0.63
CA ASN A 36 13.70 -5.94 -0.08
C ASN A 36 13.96 -6.93 1.05
N LYS A 37 13.28 -8.09 1.06
CA LYS A 37 13.45 -9.13 2.09
C LYS A 37 13.33 -8.55 3.52
N SER A 38 12.50 -7.52 3.69
CA SER A 38 12.28 -6.79 4.95
C SER A 38 13.55 -6.14 5.55
N ARG A 39 14.52 -5.76 4.71
CA ARG A 39 15.78 -5.12 5.14
C ARG A 39 15.65 -3.60 5.09
N ILE A 40 15.58 -2.97 6.25
CA ILE A 40 15.60 -1.52 6.39
C ILE A 40 17.01 -1.08 6.81
N PRO A 41 17.61 -0.08 6.14
CA PRO A 41 18.93 0.45 6.55
C PRO A 41 18.89 0.98 7.99
N ALA A 42 19.84 0.57 8.82
CA ALA A 42 19.89 0.91 10.25
C ALA A 42 19.84 2.43 10.53
N ARG A 43 20.42 3.26 9.66
CA ARG A 43 20.37 4.73 9.77
C ARG A 43 18.94 5.30 9.80
N LEU A 44 17.96 4.60 9.23
CA LEU A 44 16.56 5.05 9.23
C LEU A 44 15.93 5.00 10.62
N THR A 45 16.43 4.17 11.53
CA THR A 45 15.98 4.14 12.94
C THR A 45 16.14 5.47 13.65
N LEU A 46 17.13 6.28 13.24
CA LEU A 46 17.39 7.62 13.77
C LEU A 46 16.91 8.73 12.84
N LEU A 47 17.18 8.62 11.53
CA LEU A 47 16.85 9.69 10.60
C LEU A 47 15.33 9.91 10.45
N LYS A 48 14.53 8.84 10.48
CA LYS A 48 13.07 8.96 10.32
C LYS A 48 12.43 9.69 11.50
N PRO A 49 12.63 9.31 12.78
CA PRO A 49 12.04 10.03 13.90
C PRO A 49 12.56 11.46 14.02
N ILE A 50 13.86 11.72 13.79
CA ILE A 50 14.42 13.07 13.86
C ILE A 50 13.81 13.97 12.78
N SER A 51 13.74 13.50 11.53
CA SER A 51 13.16 14.29 10.43
C SER A 51 11.67 14.57 10.67
N ALA A 52 10.92 13.62 11.21
CA ALA A 52 9.51 13.80 11.55
C ALA A 52 9.33 14.75 12.73
N ALA A 53 10.15 14.64 13.77
CA ALA A 53 10.12 15.55 14.91
C ALA A 53 10.40 17.01 14.49
N ILE A 54 11.38 17.22 13.61
CA ILE A 54 11.66 18.55 13.04
C ILE A 54 10.47 19.04 12.21
N SER A 55 9.96 18.21 11.29
CA SER A 55 8.82 18.57 10.44
C SER A 55 7.59 18.97 11.26
N ILE A 56 7.20 18.14 12.21
CA ILE A 56 6.02 18.34 13.06
C ILE A 56 6.25 19.49 14.06
N GLY A 57 7.40 19.51 14.73
CA GLY A 57 7.75 20.51 15.73
C GLY A 57 7.87 21.93 15.18
N THR A 58 8.17 22.06 13.89
CA THR A 58 8.18 23.36 13.20
C THR A 58 6.81 23.75 12.61
N GLY A 59 5.77 22.95 12.85
CA GLY A 59 4.39 23.25 12.47
C GLY A 59 3.85 22.44 11.30
N GLY A 60 4.60 21.46 10.81
CA GLY A 60 4.10 20.55 9.76
C GLY A 60 2.80 19.84 10.18
N PRO A 61 1.75 19.83 9.34
CA PRO A 61 0.41 19.37 9.69
C PRO A 61 0.28 17.83 9.68
N PHE A 62 1.21 17.11 10.31
CA PHE A 62 1.38 15.67 10.20
C PHE A 62 1.15 14.96 11.54
N GLY A 63 0.72 13.70 11.46
CA GLY A 63 0.72 12.78 12.58
C GLY A 63 2.10 12.21 12.88
N ALA A 64 2.31 11.77 14.12
CA ALA A 64 3.52 11.08 14.53
C ALA A 64 3.52 9.59 14.20
N GLU A 65 2.35 9.02 13.87
CA GLU A 65 2.09 7.58 13.79
C GLU A 65 2.88 6.90 12.68
N GLY A 66 2.85 7.46 11.46
CA GLY A 66 3.62 6.92 10.34
C GLY A 66 5.12 6.83 10.63
N PRO A 67 5.75 7.92 11.07
CA PRO A 67 7.14 7.90 11.52
C PRO A 67 7.42 6.91 12.66
N ILE A 68 6.53 6.77 13.63
CA ILE A 68 6.71 5.83 14.75
C ILE A 68 6.60 4.37 14.25
N ILE A 69 5.61 4.06 13.41
CA ILE A 69 5.46 2.75 12.77
C ILE A 69 6.72 2.42 11.94
N ALA A 70 7.21 3.37 11.14
CA ALA A 70 8.42 3.18 10.34
C ALA A 70 9.68 3.01 11.21
N THR A 71 9.79 3.74 12.33
CA THR A 71 10.91 3.62 13.26
C THR A 71 10.89 2.29 13.99
N GLY A 72 9.73 1.89 14.54
CA GLY A 72 9.56 0.59 15.17
C GLY A 72 9.82 -0.56 14.20
N GLY A 73 9.31 -0.46 12.97
CA GLY A 73 9.59 -1.40 11.90
C GLY A 73 11.07 -1.47 11.53
N ALA A 74 11.75 -0.33 11.48
CA ALA A 74 13.20 -0.28 11.24
C ALA A 74 13.99 -0.97 12.36
N LEU A 75 13.62 -0.74 13.63
CA LEU A 75 14.24 -1.43 14.77
C LEU A 75 14.02 -2.94 14.70
N GLY A 76 12.80 -3.40 14.43
CA GLY A 76 12.49 -4.81 14.24
C GLY A 76 13.26 -5.44 13.07
N SER A 77 13.35 -4.71 11.95
CA SER A 77 14.15 -5.13 10.79
C SER A 77 15.64 -5.23 11.11
N VAL A 78 16.21 -4.24 11.81
CA VAL A 78 17.63 -4.25 12.21
C VAL A 78 17.92 -5.41 13.14
N LEU A 79 17.05 -5.67 14.12
CA LEU A 79 17.18 -6.85 14.99
C LEU A 79 17.21 -8.14 14.17
N GLY A 80 16.27 -8.29 13.21
CA GLY A 80 16.26 -9.43 12.31
C GLY A 80 17.46 -9.52 11.36
N GLN A 81 18.13 -8.41 11.08
CA GLN A 81 19.37 -8.40 10.29
C GLN A 81 20.62 -8.73 11.12
N MET A 82 20.56 -8.51 12.44
CA MET A 82 21.65 -8.86 13.38
C MET A 82 21.59 -10.31 13.83
N LEU A 83 20.43 -10.94 13.74
CA LEU A 83 20.21 -12.35 14.06
C LEU A 83 20.22 -13.19 12.77
N GLU A 84 20.50 -14.46 12.89
CA GLU A 84 20.32 -15.42 11.80
C GLU A 84 18.83 -15.69 11.61
N THR A 85 18.20 -14.94 10.72
CA THR A 85 16.76 -15.03 10.43
C THR A 85 16.49 -15.17 8.95
N THR A 86 15.46 -15.92 8.62
CA THR A 86 14.90 -15.99 7.27
C THR A 86 14.21 -14.67 6.90
N ALA A 87 13.94 -14.43 5.61
CA ALA A 87 13.21 -13.26 5.14
C ALA A 87 11.79 -13.16 5.76
N GLU A 88 11.11 -14.31 5.95
CA GLU A 88 9.80 -14.38 6.60
C GLU A 88 9.87 -14.01 8.09
N GLU A 89 10.85 -14.51 8.82
CA GLU A 89 11.03 -14.15 10.24
C GLU A 89 11.37 -12.67 10.41
N ARG A 90 12.18 -12.11 9.51
CA ARG A 90 12.51 -10.68 9.49
C ARG A 90 11.29 -9.82 9.18
N LYS A 91 10.40 -10.27 8.29
CA LYS A 91 9.09 -9.64 8.02
C LYS A 91 8.23 -9.59 9.30
N ILE A 92 8.19 -10.69 10.06
CA ILE A 92 7.47 -10.76 11.34
C ILE A 92 8.07 -9.78 12.35
N LEU A 93 9.40 -9.75 12.50
CA LEU A 93 10.09 -8.83 13.42
C LEU A 93 9.87 -7.35 13.05
N LEU A 94 9.94 -7.02 11.75
CA LEU A 94 9.61 -5.68 11.25
C LEU A 94 8.18 -5.30 11.61
N SER A 95 7.22 -6.17 11.33
CA SER A 95 5.79 -5.94 11.59
C SER A 95 5.50 -5.85 13.10
N ALA A 96 6.19 -6.65 13.92
CA ALA A 96 6.10 -6.60 15.38
C ALA A 96 6.61 -5.27 15.93
N GLY A 97 7.75 -4.78 15.43
CA GLY A 97 8.29 -3.48 15.81
C GLY A 97 7.37 -2.32 15.37
N ALA A 98 6.84 -2.39 14.16
CA ALA A 98 5.90 -1.40 13.63
C ALA A 98 4.59 -1.34 14.45
N GLY A 99 3.99 -2.50 14.74
CA GLY A 99 2.81 -2.60 15.60
C GLY A 99 3.07 -2.13 17.03
N ALA A 100 4.21 -2.52 17.62
CA ALA A 100 4.61 -2.06 18.95
C ALA A 100 4.73 -0.53 19.03
N GLY A 101 5.28 0.11 18.00
CA GLY A 101 5.35 1.57 17.91
C GLY A 101 3.97 2.24 17.93
N MET A 102 3.01 1.71 17.17
CA MET A 102 1.63 2.19 17.18
C MET A 102 0.93 1.96 18.54
N ALA A 103 1.09 0.75 19.09
CA ALA A 103 0.51 0.38 20.38
C ALA A 103 1.05 1.25 21.52
N ALA A 104 2.34 1.56 21.53
CA ALA A 104 2.96 2.46 22.50
C ALA A 104 2.43 3.90 22.39
N THR A 105 2.10 4.37 21.19
CA THR A 105 1.61 5.74 21.00
C THR A 105 0.19 5.93 21.53
N PHE A 106 -0.71 5.02 21.21
CA PHE A 106 -2.14 5.19 21.49
C PHE A 106 -2.69 4.30 22.60
N GLY A 107 -1.93 3.33 23.08
CA GLY A 107 -2.46 2.33 24.02
C GLY A 107 -3.52 1.44 23.37
N SER A 108 -3.37 1.14 22.08
CA SER A 108 -4.33 0.41 21.27
C SER A 108 -3.67 -0.84 20.66
N PRO A 109 -3.44 -1.90 21.48
CA PRO A 109 -2.68 -3.08 21.05
C PRO A 109 -3.40 -3.91 19.99
N VAL A 110 -4.73 -4.09 20.07
CA VAL A 110 -5.46 -4.95 19.15
C VAL A 110 -5.52 -4.33 17.75
N SER A 111 -5.79 -3.03 17.68
CA SER A 111 -5.77 -2.32 16.40
C SER A 111 -4.38 -2.28 15.76
N ALA A 112 -3.32 -2.20 16.56
CA ALA A 112 -1.95 -2.26 16.07
C ALA A 112 -1.61 -3.63 15.46
N VAL A 113 -2.08 -4.73 16.07
CA VAL A 113 -1.98 -6.08 15.49
C VAL A 113 -2.75 -6.18 14.18
N LEU A 114 -3.99 -5.69 14.14
CA LEU A 114 -4.80 -5.69 12.94
C LEU A 114 -4.18 -4.85 11.82
N LEU A 115 -3.64 -3.68 12.14
CA LEU A 115 -2.92 -2.84 11.18
C LEU A 115 -1.68 -3.55 10.64
N ALA A 116 -0.94 -4.25 11.49
CA ALA A 116 0.20 -5.05 11.05
C ALA A 116 -0.24 -6.19 10.10
N ILE A 117 -1.38 -6.85 10.36
CA ILE A 117 -1.95 -7.86 9.46
C ILE A 117 -2.37 -7.24 8.13
N GLU A 118 -3.15 -6.15 8.19
CA GLU A 118 -3.80 -5.55 7.02
C GLU A 118 -2.82 -4.78 6.11
N LEU A 119 -1.73 -4.20 6.65
CA LEU A 119 -0.82 -3.35 5.88
C LEU A 119 0.61 -3.87 5.76
N LEU A 120 1.04 -4.83 6.60
CA LEU A 120 2.44 -5.24 6.62
C LEU A 120 2.62 -6.74 6.39
N LEU A 121 1.91 -7.59 7.13
CA LEU A 121 2.04 -9.05 7.01
C LEU A 121 1.39 -9.58 5.74
N PHE A 122 0.23 -9.03 5.36
CA PHE A 122 -0.62 -9.53 4.27
C PHE A 122 -0.99 -11.02 4.43
N GLU A 123 -0.98 -11.52 5.67
CA GLU A 123 -1.31 -12.92 5.97
C GLU A 123 -1.94 -13.04 7.36
N TYR A 124 -2.81 -14.05 7.50
CA TYR A 124 -3.44 -14.39 8.77
C TYR A 124 -2.96 -15.77 9.23
N ARG A 125 -1.75 -15.81 9.83
CA ARG A 125 -1.13 -17.04 10.34
C ARG A 125 -0.75 -16.86 11.80
N ALA A 126 -1.06 -17.85 12.66
CA ALA A 126 -0.72 -17.79 14.08
C ALA A 126 0.78 -17.56 14.33
N ARG A 127 1.65 -18.18 13.53
CA ARG A 127 3.11 -17.99 13.60
C ARG A 127 3.54 -16.54 13.46
N SER A 128 2.85 -15.76 12.61
CA SER A 128 3.17 -14.35 12.36
C SER A 128 2.47 -13.43 13.36
N ILE A 129 1.25 -13.75 13.75
CA ILE A 129 0.41 -12.90 14.61
C ILE A 129 0.88 -12.94 16.07
N ILE A 130 1.26 -14.10 16.61
CA ILE A 130 1.64 -14.25 18.02
C ILE A 130 2.81 -13.33 18.41
N PRO A 131 3.94 -13.28 17.68
CA PRO A 131 5.04 -12.35 18.00
C PRO A 131 4.61 -10.87 17.92
N VAL A 132 3.78 -10.50 16.93
CA VAL A 132 3.26 -9.14 16.78
C VAL A 132 2.36 -8.78 17.95
N ALA A 133 1.46 -9.69 18.35
CA ALA A 133 0.55 -9.47 19.48
C ALA A 133 1.31 -9.32 20.81
N LEU A 134 2.32 -10.14 21.05
CA LEU A 134 3.17 -10.05 22.24
C LEU A 134 3.95 -8.72 22.27
N ALA A 135 4.50 -8.29 21.13
CA ALA A 135 5.20 -7.02 21.03
C ALA A 135 4.26 -5.83 21.29
N CYS A 136 3.06 -5.82 20.70
CA CYS A 136 2.06 -4.78 20.92
C CYS A 136 1.57 -4.74 22.38
N ALA A 137 1.29 -5.91 22.98
CA ALA A 137 0.86 -6.00 24.37
C ALA A 137 1.95 -5.51 25.34
N THR A 138 3.20 -5.92 25.12
CA THR A 138 4.35 -5.47 25.92
C THR A 138 4.55 -3.96 25.80
N ALA A 139 4.52 -3.42 24.58
CA ALA A 139 4.65 -1.98 24.34
C ALA A 139 3.54 -1.18 25.03
N THR A 140 2.30 -1.68 25.01
CA THR A 140 1.18 -1.07 25.71
C THR A 140 1.37 -1.14 27.24
N ALA A 141 1.80 -2.27 27.77
CA ALA A 141 2.07 -2.42 29.22
C ALA A 141 3.16 -1.43 29.68
N VAL A 142 4.24 -1.30 28.92
CA VAL A 142 5.29 -0.29 29.19
C VAL A 142 4.71 1.12 29.14
N ARG A 143 3.92 1.45 28.09
CA ARG A 143 3.25 2.76 28.01
C ARG A 143 2.39 3.04 29.24
N MET A 144 1.59 2.06 29.68
CA MET A 144 0.72 2.23 30.87
C MET A 144 1.50 2.57 32.14
N SER A 145 2.74 2.10 32.27
CA SER A 145 3.62 2.41 33.39
C SER A 145 4.10 3.88 33.39
N PHE A 146 4.18 4.53 32.23
CA PHE A 146 4.65 5.92 32.11
C PHE A 146 3.53 6.95 31.94
N VAL A 147 2.47 6.62 31.20
CA VAL A 147 1.42 7.56 30.78
C VAL A 147 0.07 7.23 31.43
N GLY A 148 -0.06 6.04 32.02
CA GLY A 148 -1.32 5.57 32.59
C GLY A 148 -2.20 4.85 31.56
N SER A 149 -3.41 4.48 31.99
CA SER A 149 -4.35 3.66 31.22
C SER A 149 -5.50 4.45 30.58
N ALA A 150 -5.46 5.80 30.63
CA ALA A 150 -6.51 6.63 30.01
C ALA A 150 -6.61 6.39 28.49
N PRO A 151 -7.82 6.49 27.90
CA PRO A 151 -7.98 6.44 26.45
C PRO A 151 -7.20 7.58 25.78
N ALA A 152 -6.70 7.33 24.56
CA ALA A 152 -5.93 8.33 23.83
C ALA A 152 -6.81 9.54 23.43
N PHE A 153 -8.08 9.30 23.16
CA PHE A 153 -9.06 10.33 22.80
C PHE A 153 -10.28 10.20 23.72
N ALA A 154 -10.46 11.16 24.61
CA ALA A 154 -11.57 11.16 25.54
C ALA A 154 -12.89 11.50 24.84
N MET A 155 -13.89 10.64 24.99
CA MET A 155 -15.21 10.83 24.41
C MET A 155 -16.29 10.62 25.49
N PRO A 156 -17.31 11.49 25.59
CA PRO A 156 -18.43 11.26 26.48
C PRO A 156 -19.17 9.96 26.11
N VAL A 157 -19.68 9.25 27.12
CA VAL A 157 -20.52 8.07 26.88
C VAL A 157 -21.79 8.51 26.20
N LEU A 158 -22.07 7.92 25.04
CA LEU A 158 -23.29 8.21 24.26
C LEU A 158 -24.40 7.23 24.60
N GLY A 159 -25.66 7.65 24.39
CA GLY A 159 -26.82 6.80 24.59
C GLY A 159 -26.96 5.69 23.54
N GLU A 160 -27.88 4.74 23.82
CA GLU A 160 -28.18 3.65 22.90
C GLU A 160 -28.71 4.18 21.56
N GLN A 161 -28.30 3.54 20.46
CA GLN A 161 -28.64 3.93 19.11
C GLN A 161 -29.72 2.99 18.56
N SER A 162 -30.79 3.53 17.97
CA SER A 162 -31.83 2.71 17.30
C SER A 162 -31.35 2.20 15.94
N GLY A 163 -31.98 1.16 15.42
CA GLY A 163 -31.59 0.56 14.13
C GLY A 163 -31.68 1.54 12.93
N ILE A 164 -32.60 2.50 12.96
CA ILE A 164 -32.73 3.52 11.91
C ILE A 164 -31.56 4.51 11.93
N VAL A 165 -31.07 4.88 13.13
CA VAL A 165 -29.89 5.76 13.28
C VAL A 165 -28.63 5.11 12.72
N LEU A 166 -28.52 3.78 12.84
CA LEU A 166 -27.41 3.03 12.25
C LEU A 166 -27.34 3.22 10.73
N ALA A 167 -28.47 3.20 10.02
CA ALA A 167 -28.50 3.48 8.58
C ALA A 167 -27.97 4.88 8.25
N GLY A 168 -28.25 5.86 9.10
CA GLY A 168 -27.68 7.22 8.99
C GLY A 168 -26.14 7.22 9.11
N TYR A 169 -25.59 6.50 10.08
CA TYR A 169 -24.11 6.41 10.23
C TYR A 169 -23.45 5.61 9.08
N ILE A 170 -24.12 4.60 8.53
CA ILE A 170 -23.66 3.90 7.32
C ILE A 170 -23.61 4.87 6.12
N ALA A 171 -24.65 5.68 5.95
CA ALA A 171 -24.67 6.71 4.90
C ALA A 171 -23.56 7.76 5.09
N ILE A 172 -23.34 8.23 6.33
CA ILE A 172 -22.22 9.10 6.66
C ILE A 172 -20.89 8.44 6.30
N GLY A 173 -20.70 7.17 6.65
CA GLY A 173 -19.54 6.38 6.28
C GLY A 173 -19.32 6.31 4.77
N ALA A 174 -20.37 6.11 3.97
CA ALA A 174 -20.28 6.12 2.51
C ALA A 174 -19.86 7.49 1.95
N LEU A 175 -20.40 8.59 2.48
CA LEU A 175 -20.04 9.96 2.07
C LEU A 175 -18.58 10.28 2.46
N VAL A 176 -18.15 9.88 3.65
CA VAL A 176 -16.76 10.02 4.08
C VAL A 176 -15.84 9.13 3.23
N GLY A 177 -16.29 7.95 2.82
CA GLY A 177 -15.60 7.09 1.85
C GLY A 177 -15.39 7.78 0.51
N LEU A 178 -16.40 8.49 0.00
CA LEU A 178 -16.27 9.32 -1.21
C LEU A 178 -15.25 10.44 -1.00
N ALA A 179 -15.30 11.11 0.16
CA ALA A 179 -14.31 12.12 0.53
C ALA A 179 -12.88 11.54 0.62
N SER A 180 -12.70 10.31 1.11
CA SER A 180 -11.41 9.64 1.18
C SER A 180 -10.79 9.40 -0.21
N VAL A 181 -11.63 9.09 -1.20
CA VAL A 181 -11.22 8.99 -2.62
C VAL A 181 -10.72 10.35 -3.13
N PHE A 182 -11.47 11.41 -2.86
CA PHE A 182 -11.07 12.77 -3.23
C PHE A 182 -9.76 13.18 -2.57
N VAL A 183 -9.63 12.95 -1.26
CA VAL A 183 -8.41 13.24 -0.49
C VAL A 183 -7.19 12.50 -1.06
N THR A 184 -7.32 11.21 -1.31
CA THR A 184 -6.22 10.39 -1.85
C THR A 184 -5.79 10.88 -3.22
N ARG A 185 -6.74 11.11 -4.13
CA ARG A 185 -6.43 11.62 -5.48
C ARG A 185 -5.80 12.99 -5.46
N SER A 186 -6.27 13.88 -4.55
CA SER A 186 -5.72 15.22 -4.41
C SER A 186 -4.26 15.21 -3.96
N VAL A 187 -3.91 14.37 -2.99
CA VAL A 187 -2.52 14.24 -2.53
C VAL A 187 -1.60 13.83 -3.67
N TYR A 188 -1.96 12.80 -4.42
CA TYR A 188 -1.13 12.32 -5.53
C TYR A 188 -1.12 13.28 -6.73
N TRP A 189 -2.23 13.98 -6.98
CA TRP A 189 -2.26 15.04 -7.99
C TRP A 189 -1.31 16.20 -7.61
N ILE A 190 -1.26 16.58 -6.33
CA ILE A 190 -0.32 17.59 -5.84
C ILE A 190 1.12 17.09 -5.98
N GLU A 191 1.40 15.83 -5.63
CA GLU A 191 2.72 15.22 -5.83
C GLU A 191 3.15 15.31 -7.31
N ASP A 192 2.25 14.96 -8.24
CA ASP A 192 2.49 15.07 -9.68
C ASP A 192 2.78 16.52 -10.13
N GLN A 193 2.19 17.54 -9.48
CA GLN A 193 2.53 18.93 -9.80
C GLN A 193 3.94 19.30 -9.29
N PHE A 194 4.32 18.83 -8.10
CA PHE A 194 5.68 19.05 -7.58
C PHE A 194 6.74 18.39 -8.47
N GLU A 195 6.48 17.21 -9.02
CA GLU A 195 7.41 16.50 -9.92
C GLU A 195 7.67 17.28 -11.24
N LYS A 196 6.72 18.12 -11.68
CA LYS A 196 6.86 18.95 -12.89
C LYS A 196 7.69 20.21 -12.65
N LEU A 197 8.01 20.56 -11.40
CA LEU A 197 8.76 21.77 -11.12
C LEU A 197 10.22 21.64 -11.60
N PRO A 198 10.77 22.64 -12.30
CA PRO A 198 12.17 22.62 -12.77
C PRO A 198 13.15 22.94 -11.63
N ILE A 199 12.89 22.42 -10.45
CA ILE A 199 13.65 22.66 -9.22
C ILE A 199 13.97 21.29 -8.59
N HIS A 200 15.18 21.15 -8.07
CA HIS A 200 15.59 19.91 -7.41
C HIS A 200 14.64 19.55 -6.26
N TRP A 201 14.20 18.31 -6.18
CA TRP A 201 13.22 17.80 -5.22
C TRP A 201 13.53 18.09 -3.74
N MET A 202 14.79 18.37 -3.40
CA MET A 202 15.20 18.76 -2.05
C MET A 202 14.48 20.02 -1.55
N TRP A 203 14.09 20.92 -2.47
CA TRP A 203 13.43 22.20 -2.16
C TRP A 203 11.90 22.13 -2.13
N TRP A 204 11.32 21.02 -2.61
CA TRP A 204 9.85 20.88 -2.65
C TRP A 204 9.21 20.98 -1.27
N PRO A 205 9.75 20.35 -0.19
CA PRO A 205 9.22 20.52 1.17
C PRO A 205 9.19 22.00 1.61
N ALA A 206 10.20 22.78 1.28
CA ALA A 206 10.25 24.20 1.63
C ALA A 206 9.16 25.02 0.90
N ILE A 207 8.90 24.71 -0.38
CA ILE A 207 7.82 25.34 -1.15
C ILE A 207 6.46 24.97 -0.54
N GLY A 208 6.23 23.68 -0.24
CA GLY A 208 5.01 23.23 0.42
C GLY A 208 4.81 23.88 1.80
N ALA A 209 5.89 24.09 2.54
CA ALA A 209 5.87 24.72 3.86
C ALA A 209 5.46 26.21 3.83
N VAL A 210 5.57 26.89 2.69
CA VAL A 210 5.00 28.26 2.54
C VAL A 210 3.49 28.21 2.72
N ALA A 211 2.80 27.28 2.05
CA ALA A 211 1.36 27.10 2.20
C ALA A 211 0.99 26.72 3.65
N VAL A 212 1.76 25.83 4.29
CA VAL A 212 1.58 25.48 5.70
C VAL A 212 1.71 26.70 6.60
N GLY A 213 2.72 27.54 6.37
CA GLY A 213 2.94 28.75 7.15
C GLY A 213 1.85 29.80 6.96
N VAL A 214 1.35 29.98 5.73
CA VAL A 214 0.24 30.91 5.43
C VAL A 214 -1.05 30.43 6.08
N ILE A 215 -1.42 29.16 5.88
CA ILE A 215 -2.64 28.59 6.45
C ILE A 215 -2.57 28.60 7.97
N GLY A 216 -1.43 28.20 8.54
CA GLY A 216 -1.22 28.18 9.99
C GLY A 216 -1.21 29.55 10.66
N TYR A 217 -0.95 30.62 9.90
CA TYR A 217 -1.08 31.99 10.40
C TYR A 217 -2.56 32.37 10.62
N PHE A 218 -3.46 31.98 9.70
CA PHE A 218 -4.89 32.25 9.80
C PHE A 218 -5.63 31.25 10.69
N GLU A 219 -5.23 29.98 10.68
CA GLU A 219 -5.84 28.90 11.48
C GLU A 219 -4.72 28.05 12.13
N PRO A 220 -4.19 28.47 13.28
CA PRO A 220 -3.09 27.79 13.97
C PRO A 220 -3.39 26.34 14.32
N ARG A 221 -4.65 25.95 14.49
CA ARG A 221 -5.07 24.57 14.76
C ARG A 221 -4.74 23.60 13.65
N THR A 222 -4.45 24.08 12.45
CA THR A 222 -4.02 23.21 11.33
C THR A 222 -2.59 22.72 11.49
N MET A 223 -1.77 23.36 12.32
CA MET A 223 -0.36 23.05 12.50
C MET A 223 -0.14 21.88 13.48
N GLY A 224 0.99 21.23 13.34
CA GLY A 224 1.41 20.15 14.22
C GLY A 224 0.54 18.89 14.11
N VAL A 225 0.63 18.01 15.11
CA VAL A 225 -0.08 16.71 15.14
C VAL A 225 -1.59 16.91 15.19
N GLY A 226 -2.08 17.81 16.07
CA GLY A 226 -3.50 18.15 16.17
C GLY A 226 -4.34 17.13 16.93
N TYR A 227 -3.78 16.38 17.89
CA TYR A 227 -4.56 15.46 18.74
C TYR A 227 -5.62 16.20 19.56
N ASP A 228 -5.32 17.39 20.05
CA ASP A 228 -6.29 18.25 20.75
C ASP A 228 -7.52 18.57 19.89
N ASN A 229 -7.33 18.73 18.56
CA ASN A 229 -8.46 18.92 17.65
C ASN A 229 -9.35 17.68 17.60
N ILE A 230 -8.77 16.47 17.61
CA ILE A 230 -9.52 15.22 17.61
C ILE A 230 -10.34 15.10 18.90
N ASP A 231 -9.74 15.39 20.05
CA ASP A 231 -10.44 15.42 21.33
C ASP A 231 -11.60 16.41 21.34
N HIS A 232 -11.37 17.63 20.83
CA HIS A 232 -12.40 18.66 20.75
C HIS A 232 -13.53 18.32 19.77
N ILE A 233 -13.23 17.60 18.69
CA ILE A 233 -14.23 17.11 17.73
C ILE A 233 -15.07 16.02 18.34
N LEU A 234 -14.44 15.02 18.97
CA LEU A 234 -15.12 13.88 19.60
C LEU A 234 -15.92 14.27 20.85
N SER A 235 -15.45 15.25 21.63
CA SER A 235 -16.21 15.81 22.74
C SER A 235 -17.37 16.72 22.32
N GLY A 236 -17.40 17.16 21.05
CA GLY A 236 -18.41 18.07 20.52
C GLY A 236 -18.17 19.54 20.91
N THR A 237 -17.01 19.90 21.46
CA THR A 237 -16.66 21.27 21.81
C THR A 237 -16.31 22.13 20.59
N LEU A 238 -15.85 21.51 19.50
CA LEU A 238 -15.73 22.16 18.19
C LEU A 238 -16.96 21.87 17.35
N ALA A 239 -17.65 22.91 16.91
CA ALA A 239 -18.87 22.80 16.11
C ALA A 239 -19.01 23.94 15.10
N GLY A 240 -20.01 23.82 14.22
CA GLY A 240 -20.40 24.87 13.29
C GLY A 240 -19.28 25.28 12.32
N ARG A 241 -19.16 26.59 12.07
CA ARG A 241 -18.23 27.16 11.09
C ARG A 241 -16.76 26.81 11.36
N THR A 242 -16.35 26.81 12.63
CA THR A 242 -14.96 26.51 13.02
C THR A 242 -14.56 25.09 12.60
N LEU A 243 -15.47 24.12 12.75
CA LEU A 243 -15.24 22.75 12.35
C LEU A 243 -15.07 22.59 10.82
N ILE A 244 -15.92 23.30 10.04
CA ILE A 244 -15.84 23.30 8.56
C ILE A 244 -14.52 23.93 8.10
N VAL A 245 -14.14 25.07 8.69
CA VAL A 245 -12.90 25.77 8.35
C VAL A 245 -11.68 24.90 8.69
N LEU A 246 -11.66 24.29 9.89
CA LEU A 246 -10.59 23.39 10.29
C LEU A 246 -10.47 22.19 9.33
N CYS A 247 -11.59 21.56 8.98
CA CYS A 247 -11.63 20.44 8.03
C CYS A 247 -10.98 20.81 6.69
N ALA A 248 -11.44 21.93 6.09
CA ALA A 248 -10.97 22.37 4.79
C ALA A 248 -9.49 22.80 4.83
N LEU A 249 -9.10 23.61 5.79
CA LEU A 249 -7.74 24.15 5.87
C LEU A 249 -6.73 23.07 6.31
N LYS A 250 -7.12 22.14 7.20
CA LYS A 250 -6.26 20.98 7.54
C LYS A 250 -6.02 20.09 6.32
N PHE A 251 -7.09 19.82 5.53
CA PHE A 251 -6.97 19.06 4.29
C PHE A 251 -6.01 19.75 3.31
N ILE A 252 -6.18 21.05 3.03
CA ILE A 252 -5.34 21.78 2.06
C ILE A 252 -3.89 21.83 2.53
N SER A 253 -3.65 22.23 3.80
CA SER A 253 -2.33 22.34 4.39
C SER A 253 -1.58 21.01 4.36
N TRP A 254 -2.25 19.95 4.82
CA TRP A 254 -1.65 18.62 4.88
C TRP A 254 -1.40 18.01 3.48
N SER A 255 -2.36 18.15 2.55
CA SER A 255 -2.20 17.59 1.20
C SER A 255 -1.04 18.23 0.44
N ILE A 256 -0.84 19.55 0.57
CA ILE A 256 0.29 20.27 -0.04
C ILE A 256 1.60 19.83 0.64
N ALA A 257 1.62 19.78 1.96
CA ALA A 257 2.80 19.39 2.71
C ALA A 257 3.23 17.93 2.40
N LEU A 258 2.27 16.99 2.34
CA LEU A 258 2.55 15.59 2.01
C LEU A 258 2.99 15.44 0.56
N GLY A 259 2.27 16.05 -0.39
CA GLY A 259 2.59 16.00 -1.81
C GLY A 259 3.94 16.64 -2.16
N SER A 260 4.43 17.59 -1.34
CA SER A 260 5.79 18.13 -1.48
C SER A 260 6.89 17.14 -1.08
N GLY A 261 6.55 15.96 -0.55
CA GLY A 261 7.51 14.92 -0.18
C GLY A 261 8.23 15.16 1.15
N THR A 262 7.62 15.89 2.06
CA THR A 262 8.12 16.06 3.44
C THR A 262 7.95 14.76 4.27
N SER A 263 8.61 14.71 5.44
CA SER A 263 8.53 13.58 6.38
C SER A 263 7.41 13.82 7.40
N GLY A 264 6.39 12.94 7.46
CA GLY A 264 5.31 13.07 8.45
C GLY A 264 4.18 12.07 8.22
N GLY A 265 3.42 11.73 9.27
CA GLY A 265 2.35 10.73 9.23
C GLY A 265 1.03 11.23 8.65
N THR A 266 0.18 10.29 8.24
CA THR A 266 -1.12 10.56 7.59
C THR A 266 -2.31 10.32 8.50
N LEU A 267 -2.17 9.55 9.60
CA LEU A 267 -3.31 9.12 10.42
C LEU A 267 -4.02 10.30 11.09
N ALA A 268 -3.32 11.09 11.91
CA ALA A 268 -3.95 12.19 12.63
C ALA A 268 -4.60 13.24 11.72
N PRO A 269 -4.01 13.64 10.59
CA PRO A 269 -4.69 14.49 9.62
C PRO A 269 -5.96 13.85 9.05
N LEU A 270 -5.92 12.58 8.65
CA LEU A 270 -7.09 11.86 8.15
C LEU A 270 -8.18 11.74 9.21
N PHE A 271 -7.79 11.50 10.47
CA PHE A 271 -8.73 11.46 11.61
C PHE A 271 -9.37 12.82 11.86
N THR A 272 -8.60 13.89 11.84
CA THR A 272 -9.13 15.26 12.01
C THR A 272 -10.09 15.62 10.88
N ILE A 273 -9.72 15.38 9.62
CA ILE A 273 -10.54 15.70 8.44
C ILE A 273 -11.81 14.83 8.44
N GLY A 274 -11.66 13.51 8.66
CA GLY A 274 -12.77 12.57 8.68
C GLY A 274 -13.71 12.81 9.84
N GLY A 275 -13.18 13.05 11.04
CA GLY A 275 -13.97 13.34 12.23
C GLY A 275 -14.76 14.64 12.09
N ALA A 276 -14.10 15.70 11.60
CA ALA A 276 -14.77 16.97 11.32
C ALA A 276 -15.87 16.83 10.27
N LEU A 277 -15.60 16.15 9.16
CA LEU A 277 -16.59 15.90 8.11
C LEU A 277 -17.76 15.06 8.63
N GLY A 278 -17.49 13.98 9.38
CA GLY A 278 -18.52 13.13 9.94
C GLY A 278 -19.43 13.87 10.94
N ALA A 279 -18.85 14.73 11.78
CA ALA A 279 -19.62 15.58 12.69
C ALA A 279 -20.52 16.58 11.95
N VAL A 280 -20.00 17.22 10.89
CA VAL A 280 -20.76 18.15 10.05
C VAL A 280 -21.92 17.44 9.35
N LEU A 281 -21.66 16.24 8.79
CA LEU A 281 -22.67 15.42 8.12
C LEU A 281 -23.77 14.98 9.09
N ALA A 282 -23.40 14.55 10.31
CA ALA A 282 -24.36 14.14 11.32
C ALA A 282 -25.20 15.33 11.82
N ALA A 283 -24.57 16.50 12.07
CA ALA A 283 -25.28 17.73 12.44
C ALA A 283 -26.24 18.19 11.34
N GLY A 284 -25.81 18.15 10.08
CA GLY A 284 -26.66 18.44 8.93
C GLY A 284 -27.84 17.46 8.78
N GLY A 285 -27.57 16.17 8.94
CA GLY A 285 -28.60 15.12 8.95
C GLY A 285 -29.62 15.30 10.08
N ALA A 286 -29.16 15.63 11.30
CA ALA A 286 -30.03 15.93 12.43
C ALA A 286 -30.90 17.17 12.20
N ALA A 287 -30.36 18.19 11.52
CA ALA A 287 -31.11 19.41 11.17
C ALA A 287 -32.19 19.15 10.11
N ILE A 288 -31.90 18.31 9.10
CA ILE A 288 -32.82 17.98 8.00
C ILE A 288 -33.89 16.98 8.47
N ALA A 289 -33.50 15.98 9.25
CA ALA A 289 -34.37 14.91 9.73
C ALA A 289 -34.12 14.64 11.23
N PRO A 290 -34.68 15.48 12.12
CA PRO A 290 -34.50 15.34 13.58
C PRO A 290 -34.94 13.98 14.14
N SER A 291 -35.91 13.36 13.46
CA SER A 291 -36.42 12.02 13.81
C SER A 291 -35.38 10.90 13.68
N LEU A 292 -34.31 11.11 12.93
CA LEU A 292 -33.20 10.14 12.83
C LEU A 292 -32.36 10.08 14.11
N GLY A 293 -32.36 11.12 14.97
CA GLY A 293 -31.61 11.11 16.23
C GLY A 293 -30.09 11.01 16.06
N LEU A 294 -29.52 11.53 14.98
CA LEU A 294 -28.08 11.50 14.72
C LEU A 294 -27.33 12.39 15.73
N ASP A 295 -26.34 11.83 16.42
CA ASP A 295 -25.45 12.57 17.31
C ASP A 295 -24.17 12.99 16.54
N PRO A 296 -23.83 14.29 16.47
CA PRO A 296 -22.63 14.76 15.79
C PRO A 296 -21.33 14.15 16.32
N ARG A 297 -21.26 13.79 17.61
CA ARG A 297 -20.08 13.15 18.23
C ARG A 297 -19.90 11.72 17.72
N MET A 298 -20.99 10.94 17.62
CA MET A 298 -20.95 9.62 17.00
C MET A 298 -20.64 9.73 15.51
N GLY A 299 -21.18 10.76 14.82
CA GLY A 299 -20.82 11.08 13.44
C GLY A 299 -19.33 11.39 13.28
N ALA A 300 -18.74 12.11 14.24
CA ALA A 300 -17.30 12.36 14.30
C ALA A 300 -16.48 11.07 14.42
N LEU A 301 -16.87 10.20 15.34
CA LEU A 301 -16.20 8.91 15.58
C LEU A 301 -16.24 8.03 14.32
N VAL A 302 -17.43 7.89 13.73
CA VAL A 302 -17.61 7.13 12.48
C VAL A 302 -16.82 7.78 11.34
N GLY A 303 -16.89 9.10 11.18
CA GLY A 303 -16.17 9.81 10.13
C GLY A 303 -14.66 9.69 10.24
N MET A 304 -14.11 9.78 11.46
CA MET A 304 -12.69 9.58 11.74
C MET A 304 -12.21 8.20 11.25
N ALA A 305 -12.89 7.15 11.68
CA ALA A 305 -12.54 5.78 11.31
C ALA A 305 -12.79 5.48 9.83
N ALA A 306 -13.94 5.93 9.28
CA ALA A 306 -14.34 5.73 7.89
C ALA A 306 -13.38 6.41 6.90
N MET A 307 -12.85 7.60 7.23
CA MET A 307 -11.86 8.28 6.41
C MET A 307 -10.58 7.45 6.29
N PHE A 308 -10.11 6.89 7.39
CA PHE A 308 -8.93 6.04 7.37
C PHE A 308 -9.20 4.69 6.69
N ALA A 309 -10.33 4.04 6.98
CA ALA A 309 -10.75 2.80 6.32
C ALA A 309 -10.85 2.96 4.80
N GLY A 310 -11.43 4.06 4.33
CA GLY A 310 -11.53 4.36 2.90
C GLY A 310 -10.20 4.69 2.25
N ALA A 311 -9.36 5.51 2.90
CA ALA A 311 -8.08 5.93 2.34
C ALA A 311 -7.03 4.81 2.35
N SER A 312 -6.90 4.06 3.45
CA SER A 312 -5.87 3.03 3.65
C SER A 312 -6.30 1.64 3.20
N ARG A 313 -7.60 1.35 3.24
CA ARG A 313 -8.21 0.02 3.11
C ARG A 313 -7.87 -0.93 4.27
N ALA A 314 -7.52 -0.40 5.42
CA ALA A 314 -7.36 -1.15 6.67
C ALA A 314 -8.68 -1.09 7.45
N LEU A 315 -9.63 -1.98 7.10
CA LEU A 315 -11.00 -1.94 7.62
C LEU A 315 -11.05 -2.25 9.13
N LEU A 316 -10.57 -3.42 9.50
CA LEU A 316 -10.67 -3.88 10.90
C LEU A 316 -9.78 -3.06 11.82
N ALA A 317 -8.57 -2.70 11.35
CA ALA A 317 -7.70 -1.80 12.10
C ALA A 317 -8.37 -0.45 12.37
N SER A 318 -9.10 0.12 11.41
CA SER A 318 -9.81 1.40 11.58
C SER A 318 -10.94 1.32 12.61
N VAL A 319 -11.77 0.28 12.54
CA VAL A 319 -12.88 0.06 13.48
C VAL A 319 -12.35 -0.12 14.91
N VAL A 320 -11.38 -1.03 15.08
CA VAL A 320 -10.85 -1.36 16.40
C VAL A 320 -10.01 -0.22 16.95
N PHE A 321 -9.28 0.52 16.11
CA PHE A 321 -8.54 1.71 16.53
C PHE A 321 -9.46 2.77 17.15
N ALA A 322 -10.53 3.14 16.46
CA ALA A 322 -11.48 4.11 16.97
C ALA A 322 -12.14 3.62 18.28
N PHE A 323 -12.45 2.32 18.36
CA PHE A 323 -13.00 1.72 19.57
C PHE A 323 -12.00 1.73 20.74
N GLU A 324 -10.76 1.27 20.55
CA GLU A 324 -9.75 1.19 21.61
C GLU A 324 -9.34 2.58 22.11
N THR A 325 -9.18 3.55 21.20
CA THR A 325 -8.69 4.89 21.54
C THR A 325 -9.72 5.77 22.22
N THR A 326 -11.02 5.51 22.02
CA THR A 326 -12.12 6.27 22.62
C THR A 326 -12.82 5.52 23.75
N ARG A 327 -12.69 4.19 23.77
CA ARG A 327 -13.43 3.28 24.68
C ARG A 327 -14.94 3.51 24.66
N GLN A 328 -15.50 3.81 23.47
CA GLN A 328 -16.94 4.01 23.31
C GLN A 328 -17.61 2.67 22.92
N PRO A 329 -18.24 1.95 23.87
CA PRO A 329 -18.74 0.60 23.61
C PRO A 329 -19.90 0.60 22.61
N LEU A 330 -20.76 1.61 22.63
CA LEU A 330 -21.88 1.74 21.70
C LEU A 330 -21.49 2.21 20.30
N GLY A 331 -20.22 2.57 20.11
CA GLY A 331 -19.67 2.97 18.81
C GLY A 331 -19.36 1.81 17.87
N LEU A 332 -19.20 0.58 18.37
CA LEU A 332 -18.68 -0.54 17.58
C LEU A 332 -19.54 -0.85 16.34
N LEU A 333 -20.86 -0.88 16.49
CA LEU A 333 -21.78 -1.20 15.40
C LEU A 333 -21.86 -0.07 14.35
N PRO A 334 -22.00 1.22 14.72
CA PRO A 334 -21.87 2.34 13.79
C PRO A 334 -20.51 2.39 13.09
N LEU A 335 -19.41 2.10 13.80
CA LEU A 335 -18.06 2.03 13.24
C LEU A 335 -17.95 0.94 12.19
N LEU A 336 -18.41 -0.28 12.51
CA LEU A 336 -18.35 -1.40 11.57
C LEU A 336 -19.14 -1.10 10.31
N GLY A 337 -20.39 -0.60 10.43
CA GLY A 337 -21.22 -0.23 9.29
C GLY A 337 -20.64 0.92 8.47
N GLY A 338 -20.22 2.00 9.12
CA GLY A 338 -19.67 3.18 8.45
C GLY A 338 -18.33 2.93 7.78
N CYS A 339 -17.41 2.22 8.44
CA CYS A 339 -16.11 1.86 7.84
C CYS A 339 -16.27 0.87 6.68
N SER A 340 -17.19 -0.10 6.79
CA SER A 340 -17.47 -1.04 5.69
C SER A 340 -18.04 -0.32 4.46
N ALA A 341 -18.93 0.64 4.66
CA ALA A 341 -19.47 1.47 3.57
C ALA A 341 -18.35 2.33 2.93
N ALA A 342 -17.49 2.95 3.73
CA ALA A 342 -16.36 3.73 3.23
C ALA A 342 -15.37 2.88 2.45
N PHE A 343 -15.03 1.70 2.97
CA PHE A 343 -14.15 0.73 2.30
C PHE A 343 -14.74 0.32 0.95
N LEU A 344 -16.03 -0.03 0.90
CA LEU A 344 -16.72 -0.43 -0.33
C LEU A 344 -16.69 0.69 -1.39
N VAL A 345 -17.03 1.93 -1.00
CA VAL A 345 -16.97 3.10 -1.89
C VAL A 345 -15.55 3.31 -2.42
N SER A 346 -14.56 3.24 -1.54
CA SER A 346 -13.15 3.34 -1.92
C SER A 346 -12.74 2.24 -2.90
N ARG A 347 -13.15 0.99 -2.64
CA ARG A 347 -12.81 -0.16 -3.50
C ARG A 347 -13.41 -0.02 -4.90
N LEU A 348 -14.64 0.49 -4.99
CA LEU A 348 -15.33 0.70 -6.27
C LEU A 348 -14.74 1.86 -7.08
N LEU A 349 -14.27 2.93 -6.43
CA LEU A 349 -13.86 4.17 -7.11
C LEU A 349 -12.34 4.33 -7.29
N MET A 350 -11.51 3.61 -6.53
CA MET A 350 -10.05 3.64 -6.64
C MET A 350 -9.49 2.24 -6.91
N ARG A 351 -8.43 2.17 -7.71
CA ARG A 351 -7.65 0.92 -7.88
C ARG A 351 -6.71 0.69 -6.71
N HIS A 352 -6.02 1.73 -6.27
CA HIS A 352 -5.02 1.69 -5.21
C HIS A 352 -5.41 2.61 -4.05
N SER A 353 -5.03 2.25 -2.84
CA SER A 353 -5.22 3.06 -1.64
C SER A 353 -4.11 4.10 -1.50
N ILE A 354 -4.25 5.04 -0.57
CA ILE A 354 -3.18 6.01 -0.24
C ILE A 354 -1.88 5.30 0.19
N MET A 355 -1.98 4.06 0.70
CA MET A 355 -0.83 3.26 1.11
C MET A 355 -0.15 2.54 -0.05
N THR A 356 -0.91 2.18 -1.09
CA THR A 356 -0.44 1.31 -2.18
C THR A 356 -0.19 2.04 -3.49
N GLU A 357 -0.74 3.25 -3.68
CA GLU A 357 -0.61 4.02 -4.92
C GLU A 357 0.85 4.28 -5.30
N LYS A 358 1.69 4.67 -4.32
CA LYS A 358 3.12 4.95 -4.55
C LYS A 358 3.88 3.70 -5.02
N ILE A 359 3.53 2.53 -4.48
CA ILE A 359 4.12 1.25 -4.85
C ILE A 359 3.66 0.86 -6.26
N ALA A 360 2.36 1.03 -6.55
CA ALA A 360 1.79 0.74 -7.86
C ALA A 360 2.38 1.64 -8.97
N ARG A 361 2.62 2.93 -8.70
CA ARG A 361 3.28 3.86 -9.64
C ARG A 361 4.71 3.44 -10.00
N ARG A 362 5.38 2.68 -9.13
CA ARG A 362 6.70 2.07 -9.41
C ARG A 362 6.60 0.76 -10.20
N GLY A 363 5.40 0.39 -10.65
CA GLY A 363 5.14 -0.79 -11.47
C GLY A 363 5.06 -2.10 -10.69
N SER A 364 4.90 -2.03 -9.37
CA SER A 364 4.83 -3.20 -8.50
C SER A 364 3.41 -3.46 -8.02
N ARG A 365 3.02 -4.73 -7.85
CA ARG A 365 1.71 -5.11 -7.30
C ARG A 365 1.80 -5.28 -5.78
N VAL A 366 0.77 -4.81 -5.09
CA VAL A 366 0.56 -5.08 -3.66
C VAL A 366 -0.56 -6.11 -3.54
N PRO A 367 -0.42 -7.15 -2.71
CA PRO A 367 -1.49 -8.13 -2.49
C PRO A 367 -2.78 -7.45 -2.08
N SER A 368 -3.90 -7.87 -2.67
CA SER A 368 -5.23 -7.33 -2.35
C SER A 368 -5.93 -8.09 -1.23
N ASP A 369 -5.48 -9.29 -0.94
CA ASP A 369 -6.08 -10.22 0.02
C ASP A 369 -5.05 -10.70 1.05
N TYR A 370 -5.54 -11.07 2.25
CA TYR A 370 -4.69 -11.47 3.39
C TYR A 370 -4.08 -12.89 3.27
N GLY A 371 -4.31 -13.58 2.18
CA GLY A 371 -3.63 -14.83 1.84
C GLY A 371 -2.70 -14.56 0.67
N ALA A 372 -1.51 -14.01 0.91
CA ALA A 372 -0.57 -13.68 -0.15
C ALA A 372 -0.21 -14.92 -0.97
N ASP A 373 -0.84 -15.06 -2.13
CA ASP A 373 -0.36 -15.98 -3.14
C ASP A 373 0.90 -15.38 -3.76
N HIS A 374 2.02 -16.10 -3.63
CA HIS A 374 3.28 -15.67 -4.21
C HIS A 374 3.14 -15.40 -5.73
N LEU A 375 2.38 -16.22 -6.43
CA LEU A 375 2.15 -16.05 -7.86
C LEU A 375 1.38 -14.76 -8.21
N GLU A 376 0.60 -14.20 -7.29
CA GLU A 376 -0.07 -12.92 -7.48
C GLU A 376 0.90 -11.73 -7.44
N GLN A 377 2.03 -11.88 -6.74
CA GLN A 377 3.04 -10.82 -6.57
C GLN A 377 4.06 -10.78 -7.72
N VAL A 378 4.32 -11.92 -8.37
CA VAL A 378 5.28 -12.04 -9.45
C VAL A 378 4.60 -11.73 -10.79
N LEU A 379 5.17 -10.80 -11.55
CA LEU A 379 4.66 -10.47 -12.89
C LEU A 379 5.25 -11.41 -13.93
N VAL A 380 4.50 -11.62 -15.00
CA VAL A 380 4.93 -12.46 -16.14
C VAL A 380 6.30 -12.04 -16.70
N ARG A 381 6.58 -10.73 -16.75
CA ARG A 381 7.87 -10.19 -17.21
C ARG A 381 9.06 -10.50 -16.29
N ASP A 382 8.79 -10.76 -14.99
CA ASP A 382 9.85 -10.97 -13.99
C ASP A 382 10.37 -12.41 -14.01
N VAL A 383 9.66 -13.31 -14.67
CA VAL A 383 10.07 -14.71 -14.89
C VAL A 383 10.83 -14.79 -16.20
N GLY A 384 12.09 -14.56 -16.20
CA GLY A 384 13.05 -14.63 -17.30
C GLY A 384 12.51 -15.18 -18.64
N LEU A 385 11.73 -14.37 -19.38
CA LEU A 385 11.12 -14.76 -20.65
C LEU A 385 12.19 -15.24 -21.62
N ARG A 386 12.11 -16.52 -22.00
CA ARG A 386 13.07 -17.10 -22.95
C ARG A 386 12.78 -16.62 -24.37
N PRO A 387 13.81 -16.45 -25.21
CA PRO A 387 13.62 -16.17 -26.63
C PRO A 387 12.71 -17.22 -27.26
N VAL A 388 11.69 -16.79 -27.98
CA VAL A 388 10.67 -17.68 -28.54
C VAL A 388 11.03 -18.04 -29.97
N VAL A 389 11.07 -19.34 -30.24
CA VAL A 389 11.13 -19.83 -31.61
C VAL A 389 9.74 -19.73 -32.21
N THR A 390 9.58 -18.84 -33.18
CA THR A 390 8.33 -18.64 -33.92
C THR A 390 8.35 -19.35 -35.25
N LEU A 391 7.18 -19.77 -35.72
CA LEU A 391 7.03 -20.38 -37.03
C LEU A 391 6.22 -19.48 -37.95
N ALA A 392 6.67 -19.33 -39.20
CA ALA A 392 5.94 -18.59 -40.20
C ALA A 392 4.68 -19.36 -40.64
N ALA A 393 3.57 -18.65 -40.79
CA ALA A 393 2.25 -19.22 -41.06
C ALA A 393 2.13 -19.91 -42.45
N ASP A 394 2.97 -19.56 -43.39
CA ASP A 394 3.02 -20.04 -44.75
C ASP A 394 3.90 -21.30 -44.95
N ARG A 395 4.63 -21.73 -43.90
CA ARG A 395 5.45 -22.94 -43.96
C ARG A 395 4.60 -24.21 -44.11
N THR A 396 5.02 -25.12 -44.96
CA THR A 396 4.39 -26.42 -45.15
C THR A 396 4.74 -27.40 -44.02
N LEU A 397 3.85 -28.34 -43.74
CA LEU A 397 4.10 -29.38 -42.72
C LEU A 397 5.30 -30.24 -43.07
N ALA A 398 5.52 -30.58 -44.36
CA ALA A 398 6.70 -31.28 -44.83
C ALA A 398 8.00 -30.60 -44.39
N SER A 399 8.10 -29.27 -44.63
CA SER A 399 9.29 -28.50 -44.26
C SER A 399 9.51 -28.42 -42.78
N LEU A 400 8.42 -28.35 -41.97
CA LEU A 400 8.50 -28.32 -40.52
C LEU A 400 8.88 -29.66 -39.93
N ARG A 401 8.32 -30.77 -40.42
CA ARG A 401 8.68 -32.12 -40.02
C ARG A 401 10.15 -32.40 -40.32
N ALA A 402 10.64 -32.03 -41.51
CA ALA A 402 12.06 -32.15 -41.86
C ALA A 402 12.96 -31.33 -40.94
N TRP A 403 12.58 -30.08 -40.62
CA TRP A 403 13.31 -29.24 -39.65
C TRP A 403 13.33 -29.83 -38.25
N MET A 404 12.24 -30.43 -37.79
CA MET A 404 12.18 -31.08 -36.48
C MET A 404 13.01 -32.37 -36.43
N HIS A 405 13.10 -33.11 -37.51
CA HIS A 405 13.94 -34.29 -37.61
C HIS A 405 15.44 -33.96 -37.72
N SER A 406 15.79 -32.78 -38.21
CA SER A 406 17.21 -32.37 -38.30
C SER A 406 17.84 -32.00 -36.95
N HIS A 407 17.08 -32.02 -35.84
CA HIS A 407 17.53 -31.61 -34.52
C HIS A 407 18.18 -30.21 -34.48
N ALA A 408 17.79 -29.34 -35.40
CA ALA A 408 18.26 -27.95 -35.45
C ALA A 408 17.92 -27.19 -34.15
N PRO A 409 18.66 -26.15 -33.79
CA PRO A 409 18.37 -25.35 -32.63
C PRO A 409 16.90 -24.89 -32.58
N GLY A 410 16.23 -25.11 -31.44
CA GLY A 410 14.82 -24.78 -31.25
C GLY A 410 13.80 -25.80 -31.74
N SER A 411 14.19 -26.84 -32.50
CA SER A 411 13.27 -27.87 -33.01
C SER A 411 12.74 -28.81 -31.92
N THR A 412 13.37 -28.84 -30.76
CA THR A 412 13.01 -29.70 -29.61
C THR A 412 11.87 -29.17 -28.77
N HIS A 413 11.45 -27.93 -28.96
CA HIS A 413 10.34 -27.34 -28.23
C HIS A 413 9.02 -28.07 -28.49
N GLN A 414 8.11 -28.02 -27.51
CA GLN A 414 6.81 -28.71 -27.56
C GLN A 414 5.67 -27.82 -28.11
N GLY A 415 5.90 -26.53 -28.31
CA GLY A 415 4.90 -25.62 -28.87
C GLY A 415 5.53 -24.35 -29.39
N PHE A 416 4.93 -23.84 -30.45
CA PHE A 416 5.46 -22.77 -31.25
C PHE A 416 4.39 -21.72 -31.55
N PRO A 417 4.61 -20.44 -31.23
CA PRO A 417 3.79 -19.36 -31.72
C PRO A 417 3.92 -19.26 -33.26
N VAL A 418 2.78 -19.07 -33.93
CA VAL A 418 2.69 -18.91 -35.37
C VAL A 418 2.48 -17.46 -35.71
N ILE A 419 3.34 -16.92 -36.57
CA ILE A 419 3.37 -15.50 -36.95
C ILE A 419 3.02 -15.35 -38.41
N ALA A 420 2.11 -14.42 -38.74
CA ALA A 420 1.80 -14.01 -40.11
C ALA A 420 2.95 -13.20 -40.72
N ALA A 421 2.94 -13.02 -42.04
CA ALA A 421 3.95 -12.25 -42.78
C ALA A 421 4.10 -10.80 -42.29
N GLY A 422 3.06 -10.24 -41.65
CA GLY A 422 3.09 -8.91 -41.00
C GLY A 422 3.59 -8.89 -39.53
N GLY A 423 4.12 -10.01 -38.99
CA GLY A 423 4.65 -10.10 -37.62
C GLY A 423 3.58 -10.31 -36.55
N SER A 424 2.30 -10.37 -36.89
CA SER A 424 1.21 -10.59 -35.92
C SER A 424 1.11 -12.06 -35.53
N LEU A 425 0.91 -12.31 -34.24
CA LEU A 425 0.65 -13.63 -33.69
C LEU A 425 -0.75 -14.09 -34.12
N ILE A 426 -0.85 -15.24 -34.79
CA ILE A 426 -2.13 -15.79 -35.24
C ILE A 426 -2.57 -17.03 -34.45
N GLY A 427 -1.66 -17.71 -33.78
CA GLY A 427 -1.97 -18.89 -33.00
C GLY A 427 -0.75 -19.54 -32.36
N VAL A 428 -0.99 -20.67 -31.72
CA VAL A 428 0.06 -21.56 -31.20
C VAL A 428 -0.21 -22.95 -31.68
N VAL A 429 0.81 -23.63 -32.23
CA VAL A 429 0.75 -25.02 -32.61
C VAL A 429 1.69 -25.85 -31.75
N THR A 430 1.29 -27.07 -31.46
CA THR A 430 2.13 -28.02 -30.69
C THR A 430 2.86 -28.98 -31.63
N ARG A 431 3.93 -29.58 -31.12
CA ARG A 431 4.62 -30.68 -31.81
C ARG A 431 3.65 -31.80 -32.21
N ARG A 432 2.66 -32.09 -31.35
CA ARG A 432 1.62 -33.09 -31.66
C ARG A 432 0.79 -32.71 -32.86
N ASP A 433 0.43 -31.45 -33.05
CA ASP A 433 -0.36 -30.98 -34.17
C ASP A 433 0.40 -31.09 -35.48
N ILE A 434 1.72 -30.84 -35.44
CA ILE A 434 2.60 -30.93 -36.62
C ILE A 434 2.81 -32.39 -37.05
N PHE A 435 2.94 -33.33 -36.10
CA PHE A 435 3.16 -34.74 -36.35
C PHE A 435 1.87 -35.56 -36.42
N ASP A 436 0.69 -34.93 -36.46
CA ASP A 436 -0.59 -35.64 -36.64
C ASP A 436 -0.60 -36.36 -38.01
N PRO A 437 -0.71 -37.72 -38.00
CA PRO A 437 -0.68 -38.50 -39.24
C PRO A 437 -1.86 -38.22 -40.16
N ALA A 438 -2.98 -37.72 -39.61
CA ALA A 438 -4.18 -37.37 -40.39
C ALA A 438 -4.00 -36.10 -41.24
N ARG A 439 -2.87 -35.38 -41.05
CA ARG A 439 -2.61 -34.11 -41.73
C ARG A 439 -1.54 -34.29 -42.83
N GLY A 440 -1.94 -34.03 -44.06
CA GLY A 440 -1.05 -34.15 -45.22
C GLY A 440 0.12 -33.16 -45.20
N ASP A 441 1.24 -33.54 -45.76
CA ASP A 441 2.50 -32.79 -45.79
C ASP A 441 2.41 -31.45 -46.55
N GLU A 442 1.47 -31.35 -47.50
CA GLU A 442 1.24 -30.16 -48.32
C GLU A 442 0.55 -29.00 -47.59
N ARG A 443 -0.10 -29.29 -46.43
CA ARG A 443 -0.80 -28.25 -45.65
C ARG A 443 0.15 -27.20 -45.13
N ILE A 444 -0.30 -25.96 -45.16
CA ILE A 444 0.42 -24.83 -44.54
C ILE A 444 0.03 -24.70 -43.08
N LEU A 445 0.94 -24.15 -42.28
CA LEU A 445 0.80 -24.05 -40.82
C LEU A 445 -0.42 -23.21 -40.40
N ARG A 446 -0.80 -22.20 -41.19
CA ARG A 446 -1.99 -21.38 -40.96
C ARG A 446 -3.28 -22.20 -40.84
N GLU A 447 -3.39 -23.28 -41.60
CA GLU A 447 -4.59 -24.13 -41.59
C GLU A 447 -4.73 -24.97 -40.30
N LEU A 448 -3.66 -25.10 -39.53
CA LEU A 448 -3.65 -25.81 -38.27
C LEU A 448 -4.13 -24.92 -37.12
N VAL A 449 -4.12 -23.61 -37.31
CA VAL A 449 -4.53 -22.66 -36.31
C VAL A 449 -6.06 -22.57 -36.32
N ALA A 450 -6.70 -23.28 -35.37
CA ALA A 450 -8.16 -23.37 -35.29
C ALA A 450 -8.83 -22.18 -34.60
N HIS A 451 -8.10 -21.52 -33.68
CA HIS A 451 -8.63 -20.46 -32.80
C HIS A 451 -7.65 -19.30 -32.69
N PRO A 452 -8.15 -18.06 -32.37
CA PRO A 452 -7.29 -16.95 -31.99
C PRO A 452 -6.36 -17.33 -30.84
N PRO A 453 -5.14 -16.80 -30.79
CA PRO A 453 -4.21 -17.12 -29.71
C PRO A 453 -4.72 -16.61 -28.38
N ILE A 454 -4.75 -17.48 -27.38
CA ILE A 454 -4.94 -17.09 -25.99
C ILE A 454 -3.59 -16.55 -25.52
N VAL A 455 -3.55 -15.30 -25.09
CA VAL A 455 -2.33 -14.59 -24.73
C VAL A 455 -2.40 -14.07 -23.31
N ILE A 456 -1.24 -13.80 -22.72
CA ILE A 456 -1.10 -13.09 -21.43
C ILE A 456 -0.21 -11.85 -21.66
N HIS A 457 -0.41 -10.80 -20.88
CA HIS A 457 0.41 -9.61 -20.98
C HIS A 457 1.60 -9.65 -20.03
N GLU A 458 2.65 -8.93 -20.36
CA GLU A 458 3.88 -8.86 -19.58
C GLU A 458 3.68 -8.32 -18.15
N ASP A 459 2.65 -7.50 -17.93
CA ASP A 459 2.29 -6.86 -16.68
C ASP A 459 1.16 -7.59 -15.91
N ASP A 460 0.68 -8.72 -16.42
CA ASP A 460 -0.21 -9.61 -15.68
C ASP A 460 0.57 -10.44 -14.65
N SER A 461 -0.11 -10.97 -13.61
CA SER A 461 0.51 -11.81 -12.61
C SER A 461 0.68 -13.26 -13.10
N LEU A 462 1.61 -13.99 -12.47
CA LEU A 462 1.71 -15.44 -12.71
C LEU A 462 0.45 -16.19 -12.26
N ARG A 463 -0.30 -15.65 -11.31
CA ARG A 463 -1.61 -16.20 -10.91
C ARG A 463 -2.60 -16.10 -12.05
N ASP A 464 -2.70 -14.93 -12.72
CA ASP A 464 -3.55 -14.76 -13.89
C ASP A 464 -3.17 -15.75 -14.99
N ALA A 465 -1.86 -15.96 -15.22
CA ALA A 465 -1.36 -16.95 -16.18
C ALA A 465 -1.74 -18.38 -15.78
N ALA A 466 -1.61 -18.75 -14.51
CA ALA A 466 -1.99 -20.08 -14.02
C ALA A 466 -3.48 -20.33 -14.17
N ASP A 467 -4.31 -19.37 -13.78
CA ASP A 467 -5.77 -19.47 -13.87
C ASP A 467 -6.22 -19.57 -15.32
N LEU A 468 -5.64 -18.78 -16.22
CA LEU A 468 -5.92 -18.85 -17.66
C LEU A 468 -5.51 -20.20 -18.26
N MET A 469 -4.35 -20.75 -17.86
CA MET A 469 -3.92 -22.09 -18.29
C MET A 469 -4.90 -23.19 -17.85
N VAL A 470 -5.48 -23.05 -16.64
CA VAL A 470 -6.46 -24.01 -16.11
C VAL A 470 -7.80 -23.88 -16.82
N LEU A 471 -8.32 -22.66 -16.96
CA LEU A 471 -9.61 -22.38 -17.61
C LEU A 471 -9.61 -22.85 -19.06
N GLU A 472 -8.56 -22.52 -19.80
CA GLU A 472 -8.45 -22.84 -21.23
C GLU A 472 -7.83 -24.23 -21.49
N LYS A 473 -7.47 -24.96 -20.43
CA LYS A 473 -6.86 -26.31 -20.49
C LYS A 473 -5.60 -26.37 -21.34
N ILE A 474 -4.81 -25.30 -21.34
CA ILE A 474 -3.55 -25.17 -22.08
C ILE A 474 -2.35 -25.18 -21.12
N GLY A 475 -1.18 -25.54 -21.62
CA GLY A 475 0.04 -25.66 -20.79
C GLY A 475 1.07 -24.55 -21.05
N ARG A 476 0.73 -23.58 -21.90
CA ARG A 476 1.61 -22.48 -22.28
C ARG A 476 0.81 -21.30 -22.83
N LEU A 477 1.31 -20.09 -22.61
CA LEU A 477 0.71 -18.84 -23.08
C LEU A 477 1.78 -17.99 -23.76
N PRO A 478 1.54 -17.51 -24.99
CA PRO A 478 2.33 -16.43 -25.56
C PRO A 478 2.20 -15.19 -24.71
N VAL A 479 3.32 -14.53 -24.46
CA VAL A 479 3.39 -13.26 -23.73
C VAL A 479 3.49 -12.13 -24.73
N VAL A 480 2.58 -11.16 -24.63
CA VAL A 480 2.53 -10.02 -25.53
C VAL A 480 2.59 -8.70 -24.76
N THR A 481 3.05 -7.64 -25.43
CA THR A 481 2.98 -6.28 -24.88
C THR A 481 1.54 -5.82 -24.78
N ARG A 482 1.18 -5.08 -23.72
CA ARG A 482 -0.16 -4.50 -23.60
C ARG A 482 -0.39 -3.34 -24.58
N ALA A 483 0.66 -2.61 -24.90
CA ALA A 483 0.58 -1.53 -25.89
C ALA A 483 0.38 -2.08 -27.31
N ALA A 484 -0.51 -1.45 -28.07
CA ALA A 484 -0.70 -1.79 -29.49
C ALA A 484 0.45 -1.24 -30.36
N PRO A 485 0.91 -2.02 -31.38
CA PRO A 485 0.50 -3.36 -31.72
C PRO A 485 1.02 -4.40 -30.74
N HIS A 486 0.18 -5.35 -30.34
CA HIS A 486 0.54 -6.41 -29.41
C HIS A 486 1.70 -7.25 -29.96
N ARG A 487 2.89 -6.98 -29.47
CA ARG A 487 4.12 -7.65 -29.92
C ARG A 487 4.38 -8.88 -29.05
N LEU A 488 4.65 -10.02 -29.70
CA LEU A 488 5.10 -11.21 -28.99
C LEU A 488 6.50 -10.98 -28.40
N ILE A 489 6.64 -11.16 -27.09
CA ILE A 489 7.89 -10.96 -26.35
C ILE A 489 8.41 -12.24 -25.71
N GLY A 490 7.55 -13.25 -25.52
CA GLY A 490 7.94 -14.48 -24.88
C GLY A 490 6.86 -15.54 -24.91
N ILE A 491 7.12 -16.65 -24.23
CA ILE A 491 6.15 -17.69 -23.91
C ILE A 491 6.36 -18.11 -22.47
N ILE A 492 5.27 -18.28 -21.74
CA ILE A 492 5.27 -18.82 -20.38
C ILE A 492 4.65 -20.20 -20.37
N THR A 493 5.21 -21.11 -19.57
CA THR A 493 4.80 -22.50 -19.45
C THR A 493 4.47 -22.85 -18.00
N ARG A 494 3.86 -24.04 -17.78
CA ARG A 494 3.65 -24.58 -16.41
C ARG A 494 4.94 -24.72 -15.61
N SER A 495 6.06 -25.05 -16.29
CA SER A 495 7.36 -25.17 -15.61
C SER A 495 7.85 -23.83 -15.09
N ASP A 496 7.62 -22.74 -15.82
CA ASP A 496 8.02 -21.39 -15.41
C ASP A 496 7.20 -20.95 -14.19
N LEU A 497 5.91 -21.33 -14.08
CA LEU A 497 5.08 -21.09 -12.91
C LEU A 497 5.62 -21.81 -11.66
N LEU A 498 6.12 -23.04 -11.82
CA LEU A 498 6.73 -23.80 -10.71
C LEU A 498 8.11 -23.23 -10.35
N GLU A 499 8.93 -22.88 -11.33
CA GLU A 499 10.25 -22.28 -11.14
C GLU A 499 10.17 -20.94 -10.41
N ALA A 500 9.11 -20.17 -10.62
CA ALA A 500 8.85 -18.93 -9.89
C ALA A 500 8.70 -19.09 -8.37
N HIS A 501 8.45 -20.31 -7.87
CA HIS A 501 8.45 -20.59 -6.43
C HIS A 501 9.85 -20.82 -5.85
N ALA A 502 10.87 -21.07 -6.66
CA ALA A 502 12.21 -21.43 -6.18
C ALA A 502 12.83 -20.35 -5.29
N PRO A 503 12.86 -19.05 -5.68
CA PRO A 503 13.45 -18.00 -4.85
C PRO A 503 12.77 -17.88 -3.48
N ARG A 504 11.44 -18.04 -3.43
CA ARG A 504 10.71 -18.03 -2.17
C ARG A 504 11.08 -19.19 -1.26
N LEU A 505 11.26 -20.38 -1.84
CA LEU A 505 11.64 -21.56 -1.06
C LEU A 505 13.08 -21.44 -0.54
N GLU A 506 13.99 -20.90 -1.34
CA GLU A 506 15.36 -20.58 -0.94
C GLU A 506 15.35 -19.55 0.20
N ASP A 507 14.69 -18.40 0.01
CA ASP A 507 14.57 -17.35 1.03
C ASP A 507 13.91 -17.82 2.34
N ALA A 508 13.02 -18.81 2.27
CA ALA A 508 12.35 -19.38 3.44
C ALA A 508 13.25 -20.34 4.25
N HIS A 509 14.30 -20.85 3.65
CA HIS A 509 15.20 -21.82 4.29
C HIS A 509 16.58 -21.25 4.62
N GLU A 510 16.99 -20.16 3.98
CA GLU A 510 18.27 -19.50 4.25
C GLU A 510 18.15 -18.51 5.41
N ALA A 511 18.75 -18.85 6.55
CA ALA A 511 18.96 -17.91 7.65
C ALA A 511 20.29 -17.17 7.43
N GLU A 512 20.24 -15.84 7.43
CA GLU A 512 21.43 -15.03 7.24
C GLU A 512 21.52 -13.85 8.21
N GLN A 513 22.74 -13.57 8.66
CA GLN A 513 23.07 -12.37 9.39
C GLN A 513 23.61 -11.34 8.39
N SER A 514 22.85 -10.28 8.14
CA SER A 514 23.17 -9.27 7.11
C SER A 514 23.75 -7.97 7.65
N LEU A 515 23.78 -7.80 8.99
CA LEU A 515 24.38 -6.67 9.67
C LEU A 515 25.22 -7.14 10.87
N GLU A 516 26.46 -6.66 10.96
CA GLU A 516 27.24 -6.79 12.18
C GLU A 516 27.05 -5.54 13.06
N PRO A 517 27.18 -5.63 14.41
CA PRO A 517 27.01 -4.48 15.31
C PRO A 517 27.88 -3.26 14.93
N ARG A 518 29.05 -3.49 14.35
CA ARG A 518 29.96 -2.44 13.87
C ARG A 518 29.46 -1.67 12.66
N ASP A 519 28.52 -2.23 11.86
CA ASP A 519 27.98 -1.60 10.65
C ASP A 519 26.86 -0.61 10.96
N LEU A 520 26.27 -0.67 12.15
CA LEU A 520 25.22 0.24 12.61
C LEU A 520 25.68 1.70 12.64
N TYR A 521 26.98 1.93 12.89
CA TYR A 521 27.55 3.27 13.05
C TYR A 521 28.35 3.76 11.83
N ARG A 522 28.48 2.94 10.77
CA ARG A 522 29.15 3.36 9.54
C ARG A 522 28.29 4.30 8.73
N TRP A 523 28.67 5.58 8.71
CA TRP A 523 28.12 6.55 7.76
C TRP A 523 28.68 6.25 6.36
N PRO A 524 27.86 6.12 5.32
CA PRO A 524 28.36 5.90 3.96
C PRO A 524 29.20 7.10 3.54
N ALA A 525 30.44 6.85 3.12
CA ALA A 525 31.26 7.88 2.47
C ALA A 525 30.47 8.45 1.29
N ALA A 526 30.46 9.78 1.16
CA ALA A 526 29.80 10.44 0.04
C ALA A 526 30.33 9.84 -1.27
N ARG A 527 29.46 9.21 -2.06
CA ARG A 527 29.83 8.80 -3.42
C ARG A 527 30.14 10.07 -4.18
N SER A 528 31.40 10.26 -4.56
CA SER A 528 31.80 11.26 -5.52
C SER A 528 31.03 10.97 -6.82
N SER A 529 30.17 11.91 -7.20
CA SER A 529 29.50 11.91 -8.50
C SER A 529 30.57 12.14 -9.58
N THR A 530 30.97 11.11 -10.26
CA THR A 530 31.48 11.21 -11.62
C THR A 530 30.31 11.03 -12.58
#